data_db4f0c1ffce40cf9d5d3d75cff0dc1e2
#
_entry.id   db4f0c1ffce40cf9d5d3d75cff0dc1e2
#
_cell.length_a   1.000
_cell.length_b   1.000
_cell.length_c   1.000
_cell.angle_alpha   90.00
_cell.angle_beta   90.00
_cell.angle_gamma   90.00
#
_symmetry.space_group_name_H-M   'P 1'
#
loop_
_entity.id
_entity.type
_entity.pdbx_description
1 polymer ?
#
loop_
_entity_poly.entity_id
_entity_poly.type
_entity_poly.pdbx_seq_one_letter_code
_entity_poly.pdbx_strand_id
1 'polypeptide(L)'
;MPGKTREDSQRTRDTILDAAEQVILCKGMGRTTMGDIAHAANVSRGAVYGHYKNKIDLSIAMCERAFASMEIPVRIKGESALQTLYREGIYLLRLYSEPGPVQRVLHILYLKCDESEDHLALLDIRNEWE
;
A
#
# COMPACT_ATOMS: atom_id res chain seq x y z
N MET A 1 14.10 20.44 -23.71
CA MET A 1 13.09 19.41 -23.34
C MET A 1 12.31 19.92 -22.14
N PRO A 2 11.01 20.02 -22.20
CA PRO A 2 10.26 20.32 -21.01
C PRO A 2 10.48 19.18 -19.99
N GLY A 3 10.76 19.53 -18.75
CA GLY A 3 10.82 18.56 -17.66
C GLY A 3 9.50 17.82 -17.48
N LYS A 4 9.52 16.68 -16.81
CA LYS A 4 8.29 15.95 -16.46
C LYS A 4 7.32 16.87 -15.72
N THR A 5 6.08 16.90 -16.15
CA THR A 5 5.01 17.61 -15.46
C THR A 5 4.73 16.93 -14.09
N ARG A 6 4.02 17.63 -13.20
CA ARG A 6 3.53 17.04 -11.95
C ARG A 6 2.69 15.78 -12.21
N GLU A 7 1.86 15.81 -13.26
CA GLU A 7 1.02 14.67 -13.65
C GLU A 7 1.86 13.47 -14.10
N ASP A 8 2.91 13.69 -14.90
CA ASP A 8 3.81 12.63 -15.34
C ASP A 8 4.57 12.02 -14.16
N SER A 9 5.02 12.86 -13.24
CA SER A 9 5.68 12.41 -12.00
C SER A 9 4.74 11.59 -11.12
N GLN A 10 3.50 12.00 -10.95
CA GLN A 10 2.49 11.27 -10.17
C GLN A 10 2.13 9.95 -10.86
N ARG A 11 1.99 9.94 -12.18
CA ARG A 11 1.72 8.71 -12.95
C ARG A 11 2.86 7.71 -12.82
N THR A 12 4.10 8.16 -12.90
CA THR A 12 5.27 7.30 -12.69
C THR A 12 5.29 6.74 -11.27
N ARG A 13 5.00 7.56 -10.28
CA ARG A 13 4.91 7.15 -8.87
C ARG A 13 3.86 6.07 -8.66
N ASP A 14 2.67 6.24 -9.21
CA ASP A 14 1.59 5.27 -9.13
C ASP A 14 1.94 3.96 -9.83
N THR A 15 2.58 4.02 -10.99
CA THR A 15 3.06 2.84 -11.71
C THR A 15 4.09 2.06 -10.88
N ILE A 16 5.00 2.75 -10.20
CA ILE A 16 5.99 2.12 -9.32
C ILE A 16 5.30 1.43 -8.13
N LEU A 17 4.33 2.08 -7.50
CA LEU A 17 3.59 1.50 -6.37
C LEU A 17 2.74 0.29 -6.78
N ASP A 18 2.10 0.34 -7.95
CA ASP A 18 1.36 -0.80 -8.50
C ASP A 18 2.29 -1.99 -8.78
N ALA A 19 3.45 -1.73 -9.36
CA ALA A 19 4.46 -2.75 -9.61
C ALA A 19 4.99 -3.35 -8.29
N ALA A 20 5.23 -2.53 -7.28
CA ALA A 20 5.68 -2.98 -5.97
C ALA A 20 4.67 -3.92 -5.32
N GLU A 21 3.38 -3.60 -5.35
CA GLU A 21 2.33 -4.50 -4.85
C GLU A 21 2.40 -5.88 -5.53
N GLN A 22 2.49 -5.91 -6.85
CA GLN A 22 2.52 -7.17 -7.61
C GLN A 22 3.78 -8.00 -7.32
N VAL A 23 4.95 -7.38 -7.28
CA VAL A 23 6.21 -8.08 -7.02
C VAL A 23 6.24 -8.64 -5.60
N ILE A 24 5.83 -7.84 -4.61
CA ILE A 24 5.81 -8.26 -3.20
C ILE A 24 4.79 -9.37 -2.97
N LEU A 25 3.61 -9.30 -3.58
CA LEU A 25 2.62 -10.38 -3.52
C LEU A 25 3.16 -11.70 -4.09
N CYS A 26 3.97 -11.63 -5.14
CA CYS A 26 4.56 -12.79 -5.78
C CYS A 26 5.76 -13.36 -5.04
N LYS A 27 6.72 -12.51 -4.68
CA LYS A 27 8.02 -12.91 -4.12
C LYS A 27 8.12 -12.85 -2.60
N GLY A 28 7.28 -12.06 -1.95
CA GLY A 28 7.42 -11.65 -0.57
C GLY A 28 8.33 -10.42 -0.40
N MET A 29 8.19 -9.76 0.74
CA MET A 29 8.91 -8.51 1.05
C MET A 29 10.43 -8.71 1.07
N GLY A 30 10.91 -9.75 1.74
CA GLY A 30 12.35 -9.98 1.90
C GLY A 30 13.10 -10.26 0.60
N ARG A 31 12.44 -10.87 -0.38
CA ARG A 31 13.04 -11.24 -1.68
C ARG A 31 12.87 -10.16 -2.75
N THR A 32 12.03 -9.16 -2.51
CA THR A 32 11.79 -8.07 -3.45
C THR A 32 12.92 -7.06 -3.38
N THR A 33 13.45 -6.66 -4.53
CA THR A 33 14.46 -5.62 -4.66
C THR A 33 13.92 -4.41 -5.39
N MET A 34 14.57 -3.25 -5.22
CA MET A 34 14.25 -2.05 -6.00
C MET A 34 14.39 -2.30 -7.52
N GLY A 35 15.36 -3.12 -7.93
CA GLY A 35 15.53 -3.55 -9.32
C GLY A 35 14.35 -4.38 -9.84
N ASP A 36 13.81 -5.28 -9.03
CA ASP A 36 12.62 -6.07 -9.39
C ASP A 36 11.41 -5.16 -9.63
N ILE A 37 11.22 -4.18 -8.76
CA ILE A 37 10.13 -3.20 -8.87
C ILE A 37 10.31 -2.33 -10.12
N ALA A 38 11.52 -1.83 -10.38
CA ALA A 38 11.83 -1.05 -11.58
C ALA A 38 11.53 -1.85 -12.86
N HIS A 39 11.95 -3.10 -12.90
CA HIS A 39 11.68 -3.99 -14.02
C HIS A 39 10.18 -4.20 -14.24
N ALA A 40 9.43 -4.49 -13.19
CA ALA A 40 7.98 -4.69 -13.27
C ALA A 40 7.23 -3.40 -13.66
N ALA A 41 7.72 -2.23 -13.23
CA ALA A 41 7.16 -0.93 -13.58
C ALA A 41 7.59 -0.45 -14.99
N ASN A 42 8.50 -1.16 -15.64
CA ASN A 42 9.11 -0.76 -16.91
C ASN A 42 9.75 0.63 -16.86
N VAL A 43 10.47 0.89 -15.79
CA VAL A 43 11.27 2.11 -15.58
C VAL A 43 12.70 1.76 -15.18
N SER A 44 13.63 2.73 -15.24
CA SER A 44 14.98 2.52 -14.76
C SER A 44 15.03 2.44 -13.22
N ARG A 45 16.05 1.78 -12.67
CA ARG A 45 16.33 1.82 -11.22
C ARG A 45 16.50 3.25 -10.72
N GLY A 46 17.17 4.10 -11.49
CA GLY A 46 17.33 5.51 -11.18
C GLY A 46 16.00 6.26 -11.07
N ALA A 47 15.02 5.91 -11.90
CA ALA A 47 13.68 6.48 -11.81
C ALA A 47 12.99 6.09 -10.49
N VAL A 48 13.12 4.85 -10.04
CA VAL A 48 12.58 4.40 -8.75
C VAL A 48 13.26 5.14 -7.59
N TYR A 49 14.59 5.19 -7.58
CA TYR A 49 15.35 5.92 -6.55
C TYR A 49 15.16 7.44 -6.61
N GLY A 50 14.69 7.99 -7.71
CA GLY A 50 14.29 9.39 -7.81
C GLY A 50 12.99 9.71 -7.06
N HIS A 51 12.16 8.71 -6.81
CA HIS A 51 10.90 8.85 -6.06
C HIS A 51 10.97 8.32 -4.63
N TYR A 52 11.71 7.24 -4.39
CA TYR A 52 11.78 6.56 -3.09
C TYR A 52 13.23 6.25 -2.73
N LYS A 53 13.61 6.58 -1.51
CA LYS A 53 14.97 6.44 -1.02
C LYS A 53 15.43 4.98 -0.96
N ASN A 54 14.55 4.09 -0.54
CA ASN A 54 14.80 2.66 -0.38
C ASN A 54 13.49 1.86 -0.45
N LYS A 55 13.60 0.55 -0.34
CA LYS A 55 12.45 -0.36 -0.36
C LYS A 55 11.44 -0.08 0.76
N ILE A 56 11.92 0.28 1.94
CA ILE A 56 11.05 0.59 3.09
C ILE A 56 10.22 1.84 2.82
N ASP A 57 10.84 2.92 2.38
CA ASP A 57 10.13 4.17 2.04
C ASP A 57 9.07 3.94 0.96
N LEU A 58 9.41 3.15 -0.05
CA LEU A 58 8.48 2.76 -1.11
C LEU A 58 7.31 1.96 -0.56
N SER A 59 7.57 1.00 0.32
CA SER A 59 6.55 0.15 0.92
C SER A 59 5.63 0.92 1.86
N ILE A 60 6.17 1.89 2.60
CA ILE A 60 5.38 2.82 3.41
C ILE A 60 4.43 3.63 2.53
N ALA A 61 4.93 4.21 1.45
CA ALA A 61 4.11 4.97 0.50
C ALA A 61 3.01 4.10 -0.15
N MET A 62 3.30 2.84 -0.42
CA MET A 62 2.33 1.85 -0.92
C MET A 62 1.20 1.64 0.10
N CYS A 63 1.53 1.46 1.37
CA CYS A 63 0.55 1.31 2.45
C CYS A 63 -0.27 2.59 2.63
N GLU A 64 0.37 3.74 2.70
CA GLU A 64 -0.30 5.04 2.85
C GLU A 64 -1.30 5.30 1.72
N ARG A 65 -0.93 5.00 0.47
CA ARG A 65 -1.83 5.13 -0.68
C ARG A 65 -3.07 4.23 -0.54
N ALA A 66 -2.89 2.99 -0.13
CA ALA A 66 -3.99 2.05 0.06
C ALA A 66 -4.93 2.50 1.18
N PHE A 67 -4.39 2.90 2.32
CA PHE A 67 -5.20 3.33 3.47
C PHE A 67 -5.85 4.69 3.25
N ALA A 68 -5.23 5.60 2.49
CA ALA A 68 -5.85 6.87 2.09
C ALA A 68 -7.10 6.67 1.23
N SER A 69 -7.24 5.53 0.55
CA SER A 69 -8.44 5.19 -0.21
C SER A 69 -9.62 4.71 0.64
N MET A 70 -9.37 4.42 1.93
CA MET A 70 -10.43 4.00 2.85
C MET A 70 -11.31 5.18 3.23
N GLU A 71 -12.61 4.98 3.14
CA GLU A 71 -13.58 5.92 3.68
C GLU A 71 -13.74 5.64 5.18
N ILE A 72 -13.43 6.63 6.01
CA ILE A 72 -13.69 6.51 7.45
C ILE A 72 -15.20 6.62 7.67
N PRO A 73 -15.86 5.59 8.21
CA PRO A 73 -17.29 5.64 8.45
C PRO A 73 -17.65 6.80 9.40
N VAL A 74 -18.45 7.74 8.93
CA VAL A 74 -18.94 8.85 9.76
C VAL A 74 -20.14 8.37 10.57
N ARG A 75 -20.15 8.71 11.86
CA ARG A 75 -21.27 8.39 12.74
C ARG A 75 -22.53 9.11 12.26
N ILE A 76 -23.60 8.36 12.00
CA ILE A 76 -24.88 8.89 11.55
C ILE A 76 -25.70 9.32 12.79
N LYS A 77 -26.20 10.55 12.75
CA LYS A 77 -27.03 11.07 13.86
C LYS A 77 -28.29 10.23 14.02
N GLY A 78 -28.53 9.76 15.24
CA GLY A 78 -29.70 8.92 15.57
C GLY A 78 -29.46 7.41 15.40
N GLU A 79 -28.29 7.02 14.90
CA GLU A 79 -27.90 5.62 14.80
C GLU A 79 -27.51 5.07 16.19
N SER A 80 -28.00 3.90 16.53
CA SER A 80 -27.60 3.21 17.76
C SER A 80 -26.16 2.66 17.64
N ALA A 81 -25.50 2.41 18.76
CA ALA A 81 -24.17 1.83 18.77
C ALA A 81 -24.10 0.48 18.02
N LEU A 82 -25.14 -0.34 18.13
CA LEU A 82 -25.21 -1.63 17.44
C LEU A 82 -25.36 -1.46 15.92
N GLN A 83 -26.15 -0.49 15.48
CA GLN A 83 -26.28 -0.18 14.05
C GLN A 83 -24.97 0.34 13.47
N THR A 84 -24.28 1.23 14.19
CA THR A 84 -22.94 1.72 13.82
C THR A 84 -21.98 0.56 13.68
N LEU A 85 -21.87 -0.30 14.69
CA LEU A 85 -20.98 -1.45 14.70
C LEU A 85 -21.27 -2.42 13.54
N TYR A 86 -22.54 -2.69 13.27
CA TYR A 86 -22.94 -3.53 12.15
C TYR A 86 -22.51 -2.96 10.80
N ARG A 87 -22.77 -1.67 10.57
CA ARG A 87 -22.42 -0.97 9.34
C ARG A 87 -20.90 -0.92 9.12
N GLU A 88 -20.16 -0.56 10.16
CA GLU A 88 -18.69 -0.52 10.13
C GLU A 88 -18.10 -1.92 9.93
N GLY A 89 -18.66 -2.93 10.60
CA GLY A 89 -18.24 -4.31 10.43
C GLY A 89 -18.43 -4.81 8.99
N ILE A 90 -19.57 -4.55 8.38
CA ILE A 90 -19.82 -4.90 6.96
C ILE A 90 -18.82 -4.17 6.03
N TYR A 91 -18.55 -2.89 6.29
CA TYR A 91 -17.58 -2.13 5.52
C TYR A 91 -16.17 -2.75 5.58
N LEU A 92 -15.70 -3.08 6.79
CA LEU A 92 -14.41 -3.72 6.98
C LEU A 92 -14.36 -5.10 6.30
N LEU A 93 -15.40 -5.92 6.45
CA LEU A 93 -15.46 -7.22 5.78
C LEU A 93 -15.36 -7.10 4.25
N ARG A 94 -15.97 -6.08 3.66
CA ARG A 94 -15.84 -5.81 2.23
C ARG A 94 -14.40 -5.43 1.85
N LEU A 95 -13.77 -4.54 2.61
CA LEU A 95 -12.37 -4.16 2.38
C LEU A 95 -11.42 -5.37 2.41
N TYR A 96 -11.68 -6.36 3.26
CA TYR A 96 -10.88 -7.57 3.37
C TYR A 96 -11.20 -8.61 2.28
N SER A 97 -12.43 -8.68 1.82
CA SER A 97 -12.90 -9.74 0.92
C SER A 97 -12.95 -9.34 -0.55
N GLU A 98 -13.15 -8.06 -0.84
CA GLU A 98 -13.25 -7.58 -2.22
C GLU A 98 -11.87 -7.22 -2.78
N PRO A 99 -11.56 -7.59 -4.04
CA PRO A 99 -10.30 -7.20 -4.67
C PRO A 99 -10.14 -5.68 -4.70
N GLY A 100 -9.01 -5.20 -4.19
CA GLY A 100 -8.73 -3.77 -4.13
C GLY A 100 -7.39 -3.47 -3.47
N PRO A 101 -6.98 -2.18 -3.43
CA PRO A 101 -5.69 -1.78 -2.89
C PRO A 101 -5.53 -2.14 -1.41
N VAL A 102 -6.58 -1.97 -0.60
CA VAL A 102 -6.54 -2.30 0.84
C VAL A 102 -6.36 -3.80 1.04
N GLN A 103 -7.12 -4.64 0.33
CA GLN A 103 -6.98 -6.09 0.43
C GLN A 103 -5.55 -6.53 0.07
N ARG A 104 -4.98 -6.00 -1.02
CA ARG A 104 -3.63 -6.36 -1.46
C ARG A 104 -2.57 -5.98 -0.42
N VAL A 105 -2.65 -4.78 0.13
CA VAL A 105 -1.71 -4.29 1.13
C VAL A 105 -1.84 -5.05 2.44
N LEU A 106 -3.06 -5.35 2.88
CA LEU A 106 -3.28 -6.20 4.08
C LEU A 106 -2.73 -7.61 3.87
N HIS A 107 -2.92 -8.19 2.70
CA HIS A 107 -2.32 -9.49 2.35
C HIS A 107 -0.78 -9.44 2.46
N ILE A 108 -0.17 -8.36 1.95
CA ILE A 108 1.29 -8.16 2.07
C ILE A 108 1.70 -8.08 3.54
N LEU A 109 1.05 -7.24 4.33
CA LEU A 109 1.42 -6.99 5.73
C LEU A 109 1.30 -8.22 6.62
N TYR A 110 0.28 -9.04 6.39
CA TYR A 110 0.02 -10.21 7.24
C TYR A 110 0.66 -11.52 6.75
N LEU A 111 0.89 -11.66 5.46
CA LEU A 111 1.29 -12.95 4.88
C LEU A 111 2.60 -12.92 4.06
N LYS A 112 3.09 -11.73 3.69
CA LYS A 112 4.25 -11.59 2.79
C LYS A 112 5.43 -10.85 3.43
N CYS A 113 5.31 -10.43 4.68
CA CYS A 113 6.42 -9.92 5.46
C CYS A 113 6.98 -11.04 6.34
N ASP A 114 8.26 -11.30 6.21
CA ASP A 114 9.01 -12.21 7.08
C ASP A 114 9.62 -11.44 8.26
N GLU A 115 10.30 -12.13 9.19
CA GLU A 115 10.92 -11.53 10.39
C GLU A 115 12.23 -10.76 10.07
N SER A 116 12.28 -10.06 8.94
CA SER A 116 13.39 -9.20 8.57
C SER A 116 13.27 -7.81 9.20
N GLU A 117 14.35 -7.01 9.13
CA GLU A 117 14.31 -5.61 9.57
C GLU A 117 13.23 -4.78 8.82
N ASP A 118 12.99 -5.12 7.56
CA ASP A 118 11.94 -4.54 6.73
C ASP A 118 10.53 -4.79 7.32
N HIS A 119 10.34 -5.96 7.93
CA HIS A 119 9.11 -6.33 8.58
C HIS A 119 8.80 -5.45 9.80
N LEU A 120 9.81 -5.13 10.62
CA LEU A 120 9.62 -4.32 11.81
C LEU A 120 9.09 -2.91 11.48
N ALA A 121 9.64 -2.28 10.43
CA ALA A 121 9.18 -0.96 9.98
C ALA A 121 7.72 -0.98 9.49
N LEU A 122 7.28 -2.07 8.86
CA LEU A 122 5.91 -2.23 8.40
C LEU A 122 4.94 -2.64 9.52
N LEU A 123 5.43 -3.32 10.55
CA LEU A 123 4.65 -3.62 11.76
C LEU A 123 4.25 -2.34 12.50
N ASP A 124 5.11 -1.35 12.55
CA ASP A 124 4.81 -0.07 13.18
C ASP A 124 3.61 0.60 12.50
N ILE A 125 3.57 0.61 11.16
CA ILE A 125 2.41 1.11 10.41
C ILE A 125 1.16 0.32 10.74
N ARG A 126 1.23 -1.00 10.76
CA ARG A 126 0.07 -1.84 11.13
C ARG A 126 -0.45 -1.49 12.52
N ASN A 127 0.46 -1.33 13.49
CA ASN A 127 0.09 -1.03 14.88
C ASN A 127 -0.51 0.37 15.04
N GLU A 128 -0.16 1.33 14.19
CA GLU A 128 -0.77 2.67 14.17
C GLU A 128 -2.23 2.65 13.69
N TRP A 129 -2.64 1.62 12.97
CA TRP A 129 -4.00 1.48 12.41
C TRP A 129 -4.91 0.54 13.20
N GLU A 130 -4.38 -0.19 14.17
CA GLU A 130 -5.15 -1.00 15.12
C GLU A 130 -5.61 -0.15 16.33
#